data_0a5961a1e56aae2af0641e0172c95caa
#
_entry.id   0a5961a1e56aae2af0641e0172c95caa
#
_cell.length_a   1.000
_cell.length_b   1.000
_cell.length_c   1.000
_cell.angle_alpha   90.00
_cell.angle_beta   90.00
_cell.angle_gamma   90.00
#
_symmetry.space_group_name_H-M   'P 1'
#
loop_
_entity.id
_entity.type
_entity.pdbx_description
1 polymer ?
#
loop_
_entity_poly.entity_id
_entity_poly.type
_entity_poly.pdbx_seq_one_letter_code
_entity_poly.pdbx_strand_id
1 'polypeptide(L)'
;MGHWARRAPHDEPCSDALATDNSSICGPITDSSVSTQLAPGLFIRGFTPPLALADFKLVAFDMDSTLINIECVDEIAAAAGRKGEVAAITEAAMRGEITDFKDSLRRRVALLSGVGETALHEVYTRRLQLNPGVEAFVGACRAAGLKTLLVSGGFTYFSERVRHRLGLDFARANVLEITDGHLTGRLLDRPWGDIVDGAEKRRVLLEVCELM
;
A
#
# COMPACT_ATOMS: atom_id res chain seq x y z
N MET A 1 -15.09 -11.76 -5.41
CA MET A 1 -16.18 -10.77 -5.24
C MET A 1 -16.43 -10.63 -3.74
N GLY A 2 -15.83 -9.69 -3.09
CA GLY A 2 -16.02 -9.39 -1.67
C GLY A 2 -16.36 -7.90 -1.57
N HIS A 3 -17.65 -7.59 -1.72
CA HIS A 3 -18.16 -6.25 -1.46
C HIS A 3 -18.15 -5.98 0.04
N TRP A 4 -17.42 -4.98 0.46
CA TRP A 4 -17.61 -4.30 1.71
C TRP A 4 -18.84 -3.38 1.56
N ALA A 5 -20.06 -3.93 1.61
CA ALA A 5 -21.28 -3.14 1.63
C ALA A 5 -21.79 -3.04 3.07
N ARG A 6 -21.63 -1.89 3.69
CA ARG A 6 -22.54 -1.43 4.76
C ARG A 6 -23.02 -0.02 4.48
N ARG A 7 -24.31 0.18 4.74
CA ARG A 7 -25.15 1.33 4.45
C ARG A 7 -24.58 2.62 5.03
N ALA A 8 -24.81 3.72 4.32
CA ALA A 8 -24.68 5.07 4.81
C ALA A 8 -25.69 5.35 5.94
N PRO A 9 -25.31 6.03 7.01
CA PRO A 9 -26.24 6.69 7.92
C PRO A 9 -26.54 8.12 7.46
N HIS A 10 -27.75 8.53 7.77
CA HIS A 10 -28.37 9.81 7.51
C HIS A 10 -27.61 11.01 8.09
N ASP A 11 -27.75 12.16 7.41
CA ASP A 11 -27.36 13.50 7.86
C ASP A 11 -27.97 13.85 9.23
N GLU A 12 -27.10 14.18 10.18
CA GLU A 12 -27.40 15.12 11.26
C GLU A 12 -26.12 15.87 11.67
N PRO A 13 -26.19 17.16 12.04
CA PRO A 13 -25.03 17.97 12.31
C PRO A 13 -24.45 17.67 13.69
N CYS A 14 -23.19 17.28 13.74
CA CYS A 14 -22.48 17.00 14.98
C CYS A 14 -21.93 18.32 15.56
N SER A 15 -22.51 18.70 16.69
CA SER A 15 -22.01 19.73 17.61
C SER A 15 -20.70 19.26 18.25
N ASP A 16 -19.80 20.24 18.48
CA ASP A 16 -18.60 20.13 19.29
C ASP A 16 -18.85 19.44 20.64
N ALA A 17 -18.12 18.39 20.91
CA ALA A 17 -17.51 17.99 22.17
C ALA A 17 -17.16 16.50 22.12
N LEU A 18 -15.90 16.22 22.34
CA LEU A 18 -15.37 15.13 23.17
C LEU A 18 -13.99 14.76 22.65
N ALA A 19 -12.98 15.35 23.26
CA ALA A 19 -11.64 14.80 23.36
C ALA A 19 -11.77 13.47 24.13
N THR A 20 -11.95 12.38 23.40
CA THR A 20 -11.81 11.05 23.98
C THR A 20 -10.36 10.59 23.85
N ASP A 21 -9.78 10.33 24.99
CA ASP A 21 -8.50 9.71 25.26
C ASP A 21 -8.29 8.47 24.38
N ASN A 22 -7.48 8.62 23.33
CA ASN A 22 -7.17 7.59 22.34
C ASN A 22 -5.88 6.84 22.74
N SER A 23 -5.63 6.67 24.06
CA SER A 23 -4.41 6.10 24.62
C SER A 23 -4.31 4.57 24.53
N SER A 24 -5.30 3.88 23.94
CA SER A 24 -5.39 2.40 24.00
C SER A 24 -4.97 1.67 22.71
N ILE A 25 -4.59 2.35 21.63
CA ILE A 25 -4.36 1.70 20.31
C ILE A 25 -2.89 1.67 19.91
N CYS A 26 -2.04 2.45 20.54
CA CYS A 26 -0.61 2.46 20.29
C CYS A 26 0.14 2.18 21.58
N GLY A 27 1.06 1.20 21.57
CA GLY A 27 2.02 1.03 22.67
C GLY A 27 2.74 2.36 22.95
N PRO A 28 3.50 2.51 24.03
CA PRO A 28 4.02 3.79 24.49
C PRO A 28 4.88 4.44 23.39
N ILE A 29 4.25 5.33 22.61
CA ILE A 29 4.96 6.21 21.68
C ILE A 29 5.59 7.29 22.53
N THR A 30 6.88 7.15 22.82
CA THR A 30 7.65 8.25 23.38
C THR A 30 7.90 9.25 22.25
N ASP A 31 7.52 10.49 22.46
CA ASP A 31 7.84 11.63 21.57
C ASP A 31 9.35 11.92 21.61
N SER A 32 10.13 11.01 21.05
CA SER A 32 11.56 11.23 20.87
C SER A 32 11.81 11.56 19.41
N SER A 33 12.22 12.78 19.16
CA SER A 33 12.70 13.24 17.84
C SER A 33 13.99 12.54 17.40
N VAL A 34 14.59 11.75 18.27
CA VAL A 34 15.88 11.08 18.06
C VAL A 34 15.66 9.63 17.61
N SER A 35 16.24 9.30 16.46
CA SER A 35 16.32 7.89 16.01
C SER A 35 17.51 7.20 16.69
N THR A 36 17.29 5.98 17.18
CA THR A 36 18.34 5.15 17.78
C THR A 36 18.69 4.02 16.82
N GLN A 37 19.97 3.84 16.55
CA GLN A 37 20.43 2.71 15.77
C GLN A 37 20.44 1.45 16.65
N LEU A 38 19.63 0.45 16.28
CA LEU A 38 19.50 -0.81 17.02
C LEU A 38 20.50 -1.87 16.48
N ALA A 39 20.76 -1.85 15.17
CA ALA A 39 21.72 -2.69 14.49
C ALA A 39 22.23 -1.96 13.23
N PRO A 40 23.30 -2.43 12.57
CA PRO A 40 23.75 -1.83 11.32
C PRO A 40 22.62 -1.70 10.30
N GLY A 41 22.32 -0.46 9.89
CA GLY A 41 21.22 -0.14 8.95
C GLY A 41 19.81 -0.18 9.53
N LEU A 42 19.62 -0.53 10.82
CA LEU A 42 18.31 -0.54 11.48
C LEU A 42 18.20 0.60 12.49
N PHE A 43 17.34 1.55 12.18
CA PHE A 43 17.03 2.69 13.05
C PHE A 43 15.59 2.59 13.54
N ILE A 44 15.38 2.91 14.81
CA ILE A 44 14.06 2.96 15.45
C ILE A 44 13.78 4.37 15.97
N ARG A 45 12.53 4.78 15.95
CA ARG A 45 12.07 6.05 16.49
C ARG A 45 10.65 5.90 17.04
N GLY A 46 10.40 6.56 18.19
CA GLY A 46 9.06 6.59 18.78
C GLY A 46 8.72 5.40 19.67
N PHE A 47 9.64 4.45 19.88
CA PHE A 47 9.44 3.33 20.80
C PHE A 47 10.78 2.82 21.35
N THR A 48 10.70 2.04 22.44
CA THR A 48 11.88 1.45 23.11
C THR A 48 11.84 -0.07 22.99
N PRO A 49 12.91 -0.73 22.51
CA PRO A 49 13.00 -2.19 22.49
C PRO A 49 13.08 -2.77 23.93
N PRO A 50 12.71 -4.05 24.13
CA PRO A 50 12.21 -4.97 23.12
C PRO A 50 10.75 -4.71 22.74
N LEU A 51 10.39 -4.98 21.46
CA LEU A 51 9.02 -5.00 21.00
C LEU A 51 8.55 -6.45 20.89
N ALA A 52 7.45 -6.79 21.52
CA ALA A 52 6.79 -8.08 21.34
C ALA A 52 5.67 -7.94 20.30
N LEU A 53 5.58 -8.87 19.34
CA LEU A 53 4.47 -8.88 18.38
C LEU A 53 3.11 -8.90 19.06
N ALA A 54 3.01 -9.56 20.21
CA ALA A 54 1.78 -9.62 20.99
C ALA A 54 1.25 -8.27 21.53
N ASP A 55 2.09 -7.23 21.52
CA ASP A 55 1.69 -5.87 21.93
C ASP A 55 0.91 -5.15 20.82
N PHE A 56 0.87 -5.71 19.63
CA PHE A 56 0.21 -5.13 18.45
C PHE A 56 -1.01 -5.96 18.04
N LYS A 57 -1.95 -5.30 17.36
CA LYS A 57 -3.14 -5.95 16.80
C LYS A 57 -3.12 -6.01 15.29
N LEU A 58 -2.45 -5.05 14.66
CA LEU A 58 -2.37 -4.88 13.22
C LEU A 58 -0.94 -4.61 12.78
N VAL A 59 -0.53 -5.24 11.69
CA VAL A 59 0.67 -4.89 10.93
C VAL A 59 0.25 -4.46 9.53
N ALA A 60 0.68 -3.27 9.12
CA ALA A 60 0.45 -2.76 7.77
C ALA A 60 1.76 -2.78 6.96
N PHE A 61 1.66 -3.26 5.73
CA PHE A 61 2.77 -3.38 4.79
C PHE A 61 2.52 -2.51 3.57
N ASP A 62 3.56 -1.90 3.05
CA ASP A 62 3.62 -1.50 1.66
C ASP A 62 3.92 -2.73 0.77
N MET A 63 3.70 -2.63 -0.53
CA MET A 63 3.93 -3.72 -1.46
C MET A 63 5.25 -3.57 -2.21
N ASP A 64 5.31 -2.55 -3.08
CA ASP A 64 6.43 -2.35 -4.01
C ASP A 64 7.71 -2.06 -3.22
N SER A 65 8.80 -2.71 -3.58
CA SER A 65 10.11 -2.63 -2.91
C SER A 65 10.07 -2.92 -1.39
N THR A 66 8.96 -3.47 -0.89
CA THR A 66 8.77 -3.83 0.53
C THR A 66 8.44 -5.32 0.69
N LEU A 67 7.21 -5.75 0.36
CA LEU A 67 6.86 -7.18 0.32
C LEU A 67 7.43 -7.87 -0.91
N ILE A 68 7.56 -7.13 -2.01
CA ILE A 68 8.07 -7.61 -3.29
C ILE A 68 9.31 -6.81 -3.71
N ASN A 69 10.13 -7.42 -4.57
CA ASN A 69 11.42 -6.91 -5.01
C ASN A 69 11.37 -5.93 -6.19
N ILE A 70 10.17 -5.54 -6.64
CA ILE A 70 9.97 -4.72 -7.84
C ILE A 70 9.09 -3.50 -7.58
N GLU A 71 9.14 -2.53 -8.50
CA GLU A 71 8.18 -1.46 -8.69
C GLU A 71 7.25 -1.86 -9.84
N CYS A 72 5.98 -2.17 -9.54
CA CYS A 72 5.05 -2.75 -10.51
C CYS A 72 4.85 -1.89 -11.75
N VAL A 73 4.73 -0.56 -11.61
CA VAL A 73 4.53 0.35 -12.74
C VAL A 73 5.72 0.34 -13.70
N ASP A 74 6.95 0.29 -13.15
CA ASP A 74 8.18 0.29 -13.93
C ASP A 74 8.36 -1.02 -14.68
N GLU A 75 8.00 -2.14 -14.05
CA GLU A 75 8.09 -3.45 -14.69
C GLU A 75 7.05 -3.67 -15.78
N ILE A 76 5.82 -3.15 -15.61
CA ILE A 76 4.81 -3.13 -16.69
C ILE A 76 5.32 -2.29 -17.86
N ALA A 77 5.87 -1.10 -17.58
CA ALA A 77 6.45 -0.23 -18.59
C ALA A 77 7.63 -0.90 -19.32
N ALA A 78 8.47 -1.62 -18.60
CA ALA A 78 9.58 -2.38 -19.18
C ALA A 78 9.08 -3.51 -20.10
N ALA A 79 8.04 -4.24 -19.70
CA ALA A 79 7.42 -5.27 -20.52
C ALA A 79 6.79 -4.69 -21.81
N ALA A 80 6.33 -3.44 -21.74
CA ALA A 80 5.74 -2.70 -22.85
C ALA A 80 6.78 -1.91 -23.71
N GLY A 81 8.07 -1.98 -23.36
CA GLY A 81 9.13 -1.21 -24.06
C GLY A 81 9.14 0.29 -23.74
N ARG A 82 8.46 0.72 -22.69
CA ARG A 82 8.28 2.15 -22.30
C ARG A 82 9.02 2.54 -21.00
N LYS A 83 9.98 1.72 -20.58
CA LYS A 83 10.71 1.93 -19.32
C LYS A 83 11.35 3.31 -19.21
N GLY A 84 11.97 3.80 -20.30
CA GLY A 84 12.64 5.11 -20.30
C GLY A 84 11.69 6.28 -20.06
N GLU A 85 10.49 6.21 -20.63
CA GLU A 85 9.48 7.27 -20.49
C GLU A 85 8.94 7.34 -19.04
N VAL A 86 8.68 6.18 -18.42
CA VAL A 86 8.22 6.11 -17.03
C VAL A 86 9.34 6.52 -16.07
N ALA A 87 10.58 6.09 -16.31
CA ALA A 87 11.73 6.49 -15.51
C ALA A 87 11.94 8.02 -15.51
N ALA A 88 11.75 8.68 -16.64
CA ALA A 88 11.86 10.14 -16.73
C ALA A 88 10.86 10.88 -15.83
N ILE A 89 9.61 10.37 -15.70
CA ILE A 89 8.61 10.93 -14.79
C ILE A 89 9.01 10.70 -13.33
N THR A 90 9.50 9.51 -13.02
CA THR A 90 9.99 9.18 -11.67
C THR A 90 11.15 10.09 -11.27
N GLU A 91 12.11 10.30 -12.14
CA GLU A 91 13.23 11.23 -11.91
C GLU A 91 12.77 12.68 -11.75
N ALA A 92 11.81 13.15 -12.57
CA ALA A 92 11.24 14.48 -12.41
C ALA A 92 10.55 14.66 -11.05
N ALA A 93 9.85 13.63 -10.57
CA ALA A 93 9.26 13.63 -9.24
C ALA A 93 10.34 13.66 -8.13
N MET A 94 11.41 12.90 -8.28
CA MET A 94 12.54 12.90 -7.33
C MET A 94 13.28 14.26 -7.28
N ARG A 95 13.34 14.98 -8.40
CA ARG A 95 13.90 16.34 -8.45
C ARG A 95 12.94 17.41 -7.93
N GLY A 96 11.70 17.04 -7.53
CA GLY A 96 10.69 17.98 -7.05
C GLY A 96 10.00 18.79 -8.15
N GLU A 97 10.17 18.43 -9.41
CA GLU A 97 9.47 19.05 -10.55
C GLU A 97 8.00 18.61 -10.61
N ILE A 98 7.70 17.41 -10.10
CA ILE A 98 6.36 16.89 -9.87
C ILE A 98 6.22 16.65 -8.38
N THR A 99 5.50 17.52 -7.70
CA THR A 99 5.35 17.46 -6.23
C THR A 99 4.16 16.62 -5.78
N ASP A 100 3.16 16.44 -6.64
CA ASP A 100 1.97 15.63 -6.34
C ASP A 100 2.19 14.17 -6.79
N PHE A 101 2.16 13.26 -5.82
CA PHE A 101 2.24 11.82 -6.07
C PHE A 101 1.14 11.32 -6.99
N LYS A 102 -0.09 11.83 -6.83
CA LYS A 102 -1.24 11.41 -7.64
C LYS A 102 -1.09 11.81 -9.11
N ASP A 103 -0.59 13.02 -9.35
CA ASP A 103 -0.27 13.49 -10.70
C ASP A 103 0.85 12.64 -11.33
N SER A 104 1.93 12.41 -10.59
CA SER A 104 3.02 11.53 -11.02
C SER A 104 2.54 10.13 -11.38
N LEU A 105 1.69 9.53 -10.54
CA LEU A 105 1.14 8.20 -10.81
C LEU A 105 0.23 8.19 -12.04
N ARG A 106 -0.67 9.17 -12.18
CA ARG A 106 -1.54 9.29 -13.37
C ARG A 106 -0.73 9.40 -14.66
N ARG A 107 0.32 10.22 -14.69
CA ARG A 107 1.20 10.36 -15.85
C ARG A 107 1.90 9.05 -16.21
N ARG A 108 2.43 8.33 -15.22
CA ARG A 108 3.06 7.02 -15.44
C ARG A 108 2.06 5.99 -15.95
N VAL A 109 0.86 5.95 -15.39
CA VAL A 109 -0.21 5.04 -15.83
C VAL A 109 -0.70 5.38 -17.22
N ALA A 110 -0.79 6.66 -17.59
CA ALA A 110 -1.17 7.09 -18.94
C ALA A 110 -0.23 6.53 -20.03
N LEU A 111 1.06 6.41 -19.71
CA LEU A 111 2.04 5.78 -20.60
C LEU A 111 1.80 4.26 -20.80
N LEU A 112 1.00 3.62 -19.97
CA LEU A 112 0.67 2.20 -20.11
C LEU A 112 -0.54 1.96 -21.02
N SER A 113 -1.13 2.99 -21.62
CA SER A 113 -2.27 2.85 -22.54
C SER A 113 -1.95 1.90 -23.69
N GLY A 114 -2.87 0.97 -23.98
CA GLY A 114 -2.73 -0.06 -25.01
C GLY A 114 -1.88 -1.27 -24.63
N VAL A 115 -1.31 -1.31 -23.42
CA VAL A 115 -0.60 -2.49 -22.91
C VAL A 115 -1.60 -3.61 -22.62
N GLY A 116 -1.36 -4.79 -23.19
CA GLY A 116 -2.22 -5.96 -22.96
C GLY A 116 -2.15 -6.47 -21.51
N GLU A 117 -3.26 -6.97 -20.99
CA GLU A 117 -3.31 -7.58 -19.64
C GLU A 117 -2.31 -8.73 -19.47
N THR A 118 -1.92 -9.39 -20.56
CA THR A 118 -0.89 -10.43 -20.56
C THR A 118 0.46 -9.92 -20.03
N ALA A 119 0.79 -8.64 -20.21
CA ALA A 119 2.00 -8.05 -19.64
C ALA A 119 1.97 -8.02 -18.10
N LEU A 120 0.80 -7.75 -17.51
CA LEU A 120 0.62 -7.82 -16.05
C LEU A 120 0.86 -9.25 -15.54
N HIS A 121 0.35 -10.23 -16.26
CA HIS A 121 0.56 -11.64 -15.94
C HIS A 121 2.04 -12.04 -16.04
N GLU A 122 2.73 -11.59 -17.08
CA GLU A 122 4.15 -11.83 -17.26
C GLU A 122 4.99 -11.20 -16.14
N VAL A 123 4.70 -9.95 -15.77
CA VAL A 123 5.38 -9.29 -14.64
C VAL A 123 5.16 -10.09 -13.35
N TYR A 124 3.91 -10.47 -13.05
CA TYR A 124 3.61 -11.24 -11.84
C TYR A 124 4.32 -12.59 -11.80
N THR A 125 4.31 -13.32 -12.91
CA THR A 125 4.80 -14.71 -12.93
C THR A 125 6.30 -14.83 -13.11
N ARG A 126 6.94 -13.89 -13.81
CA ARG A 126 8.36 -13.99 -14.19
C ARG A 126 9.29 -13.02 -13.47
N ARG A 127 8.76 -11.88 -12.96
CA ARG A 127 9.60 -10.83 -12.39
C ARG A 127 9.37 -10.61 -10.91
N LEU A 128 8.11 -10.71 -10.46
CA LEU A 128 7.75 -10.49 -9.06
C LEU A 128 8.26 -11.62 -8.18
N GLN A 129 9.08 -11.28 -7.19
CA GLN A 129 9.52 -12.17 -6.13
C GLN A 129 9.23 -11.52 -4.78
N LEU A 130 8.90 -12.34 -3.80
CA LEU A 130 8.81 -11.87 -2.41
C LEU A 130 10.22 -11.56 -1.89
N ASN A 131 10.35 -10.48 -1.15
CA ASN A 131 11.60 -10.16 -0.48
C ASN A 131 11.95 -11.22 0.58
N PRO A 132 13.25 -11.47 0.81
CA PRO A 132 13.69 -12.43 1.82
C PRO A 132 13.07 -12.14 3.20
N GLY A 133 12.59 -13.19 3.86
CA GLY A 133 12.01 -13.10 5.20
C GLY A 133 10.53 -12.70 5.28
N VAL A 134 9.91 -12.26 4.19
CA VAL A 134 8.50 -11.83 4.17
C VAL A 134 7.56 -12.94 4.62
N GLU A 135 7.70 -14.14 4.05
CA GLU A 135 6.83 -15.28 4.42
C GLU A 135 6.98 -15.67 5.89
N ALA A 136 8.21 -15.68 6.40
CA ALA A 136 8.49 -15.98 7.79
C ALA A 136 7.93 -14.92 8.73
N PHE A 137 8.07 -13.64 8.39
CA PHE A 137 7.56 -12.54 9.20
C PHE A 137 6.03 -12.50 9.23
N VAL A 138 5.37 -12.64 8.08
CA VAL A 138 3.90 -12.73 8.01
C VAL A 138 3.39 -13.95 8.80
N GLY A 139 4.09 -15.10 8.70
CA GLY A 139 3.78 -16.27 9.50
C GLY A 139 3.88 -16.02 11.00
N ALA A 140 4.92 -15.30 11.46
CA ALA A 140 5.09 -14.91 12.85
C ALA A 140 3.98 -13.94 13.32
N CYS A 141 3.60 -12.96 12.51
CA CYS A 141 2.50 -12.05 12.81
C CYS A 141 1.19 -12.81 13.00
N ARG A 142 0.87 -13.73 12.11
CA ARG A 142 -0.33 -14.57 12.21
C ARG A 142 -0.31 -15.48 13.43
N ALA A 143 0.82 -16.10 13.73
CA ALA A 143 0.99 -16.93 14.93
C ALA A 143 0.81 -16.14 16.24
N ALA A 144 1.20 -14.85 16.23
CA ALA A 144 0.98 -13.93 17.34
C ALA A 144 -0.45 -13.32 17.36
N GLY A 145 -1.32 -13.71 16.44
CA GLY A 145 -2.72 -13.25 16.39
C GLY A 145 -2.92 -11.85 15.78
N LEU A 146 -1.90 -11.28 15.14
CA LEU A 146 -2.03 -9.98 14.49
C LEU A 146 -2.86 -10.10 13.21
N LYS A 147 -3.66 -9.06 12.95
CA LYS A 147 -4.21 -8.81 11.64
C LYS A 147 -3.16 -8.22 10.71
N THR A 148 -3.30 -8.46 9.42
CA THR A 148 -2.33 -8.05 8.40
C THR A 148 -3.01 -7.27 7.30
N LEU A 149 -2.47 -6.08 6.97
CA LEU A 149 -2.96 -5.18 5.94
C LEU A 149 -1.86 -4.91 4.92
N LEU A 150 -2.15 -5.11 3.64
CA LEU A 150 -1.34 -4.60 2.53
C LEU A 150 -1.99 -3.31 2.02
N VAL A 151 -1.28 -2.18 2.07
CA VAL A 151 -1.75 -0.91 1.56
C VAL A 151 -0.70 -0.26 0.67
N SER A 152 -0.98 -0.14 -0.63
CA SER A 152 0.01 0.19 -1.65
C SER A 152 -0.46 1.24 -2.64
N GLY A 153 0.44 2.12 -3.05
CA GLY A 153 0.28 2.99 -4.22
C GLY A 153 0.34 2.25 -5.57
N GLY A 154 0.67 0.95 -5.55
CA GLY A 154 0.63 0.07 -6.73
C GLY A 154 -0.79 -0.33 -7.13
N PHE A 155 -0.94 -1.52 -7.72
CA PHE A 155 -2.18 -1.93 -8.39
C PHE A 155 -2.79 -3.21 -7.81
N THR A 156 -4.13 -3.25 -7.78
CA THR A 156 -4.93 -4.38 -7.26
C THR A 156 -4.62 -5.68 -7.97
N TYR A 157 -4.23 -5.64 -9.24
CA TYR A 157 -3.81 -6.83 -9.99
C TYR A 157 -2.72 -7.61 -9.25
N PHE A 158 -1.75 -6.91 -8.67
CA PHE A 158 -0.64 -7.52 -7.92
C PHE A 158 -0.99 -7.68 -6.44
N SER A 159 -1.55 -6.65 -5.80
CA SER A 159 -1.78 -6.68 -4.35
C SER A 159 -2.73 -7.81 -3.94
N GLU A 160 -3.78 -8.09 -4.72
CA GLU A 160 -4.68 -9.21 -4.42
C GLU A 160 -4.00 -10.57 -4.56
N ARG A 161 -3.13 -10.74 -5.56
CA ARG A 161 -2.37 -11.97 -5.74
C ARG A 161 -1.34 -12.17 -4.62
N VAL A 162 -0.64 -11.09 -4.22
CA VAL A 162 0.30 -11.11 -3.08
C VAL A 162 -0.45 -11.38 -1.79
N ARG A 163 -1.61 -10.74 -1.57
CA ARG A 163 -2.47 -11.00 -0.41
C ARG A 163 -2.85 -12.47 -0.32
N HIS A 164 -3.33 -13.06 -1.40
CA HIS A 164 -3.69 -14.48 -1.45
C HIS A 164 -2.49 -15.39 -1.19
N ARG A 165 -1.35 -15.11 -1.83
CA ARG A 165 -0.12 -15.90 -1.67
C ARG A 165 0.39 -15.91 -0.23
N LEU A 166 0.34 -14.76 0.45
CA LEU A 166 0.81 -14.59 1.83
C LEU A 166 -0.28 -14.87 2.88
N GLY A 167 -1.55 -14.99 2.48
CA GLY A 167 -2.68 -15.16 3.38
C GLY A 167 -2.93 -13.93 4.25
N LEU A 168 -2.77 -12.71 3.69
CA LEU A 168 -3.03 -11.47 4.41
C LEU A 168 -4.55 -11.23 4.56
N ASP A 169 -4.95 -10.59 5.67
CA ASP A 169 -6.36 -10.35 5.97
C ASP A 169 -6.97 -9.29 5.06
N PHE A 170 -6.26 -8.19 4.82
CA PHE A 170 -6.76 -7.04 4.07
C PHE A 170 -5.77 -6.58 3.00
N ALA A 171 -6.29 -6.01 1.91
CA ALA A 171 -5.49 -5.29 0.93
C ALA A 171 -6.22 -4.08 0.36
N ARG A 172 -5.46 -3.02 0.06
CA ARG A 172 -5.92 -1.83 -0.63
C ARG A 172 -4.84 -1.33 -1.58
N ALA A 173 -5.22 -1.12 -2.84
CA ALA A 173 -4.36 -0.54 -3.88
C ALA A 173 -5.21 0.13 -4.96
N ASN A 174 -4.56 0.81 -5.91
CA ASN A 174 -5.23 1.44 -7.04
C ASN A 174 -5.71 0.41 -8.06
N VAL A 175 -6.75 0.74 -8.80
CA VAL A 175 -7.32 -0.15 -9.81
C VAL A 175 -7.03 0.39 -11.20
N LEU A 176 -6.28 -0.37 -11.99
CA LEU A 176 -6.09 -0.08 -13.40
C LEU A 176 -7.39 -0.29 -14.18
N GLU A 177 -7.72 0.64 -15.05
CA GLU A 177 -8.83 0.46 -15.98
C GLU A 177 -8.39 -0.40 -17.15
N ILE A 178 -9.14 -1.50 -17.38
CA ILE A 178 -8.89 -2.44 -18.48
C ILE A 178 -10.16 -2.51 -19.34
N THR A 179 -9.99 -2.36 -20.65
CA THR A 179 -11.05 -2.52 -21.64
C THR A 179 -10.54 -3.42 -22.75
N ASP A 180 -11.32 -4.41 -23.13
CA ASP A 180 -10.99 -5.37 -24.19
C ASP A 180 -9.59 -6.01 -24.02
N GLY A 181 -9.24 -6.33 -22.77
CA GLY A 181 -7.96 -6.95 -22.41
C GLY A 181 -6.75 -6.03 -22.48
N HIS A 182 -6.93 -4.71 -22.60
CA HIS A 182 -5.86 -3.72 -22.67
C HIS A 182 -6.05 -2.63 -21.61
N LEU A 183 -4.94 -2.14 -21.07
CA LEU A 183 -4.91 -0.97 -20.19
C LEU A 183 -5.36 0.26 -20.97
N THR A 184 -6.28 1.05 -20.40
CA THR A 184 -6.71 2.31 -21.00
C THR A 184 -5.76 3.47 -20.72
N GLY A 185 -4.80 3.27 -19.81
CA GLY A 185 -3.93 4.33 -19.31
C GLY A 185 -4.58 5.15 -18.18
N ARG A 186 -5.65 4.65 -17.56
CA ARG A 186 -6.35 5.33 -16.47
C ARG A 186 -6.48 4.44 -15.25
N LEU A 187 -6.68 5.09 -14.11
CA LEU A 187 -7.11 4.46 -12.87
C LEU A 187 -8.63 4.59 -12.74
N LEU A 188 -9.26 3.57 -12.19
CA LEU A 188 -10.69 3.61 -11.88
C LEU A 188 -10.90 4.38 -10.56
N ASP A 189 -11.79 5.37 -10.61
CA ASP A 189 -12.32 5.98 -9.40
C ASP A 189 -13.16 4.97 -8.62
N ARG A 190 -13.04 4.99 -7.32
CA ARG A 190 -13.74 4.05 -6.43
C ARG A 190 -14.50 4.81 -5.35
N PRO A 191 -15.72 4.38 -5.02
CA PRO A 191 -16.54 5.05 -3.99
C PRO A 191 -15.96 4.95 -2.58
N TRP A 192 -14.97 4.08 -2.36
CA TRP A 192 -14.36 3.87 -1.05
C TRP A 192 -13.01 4.57 -0.84
N GLY A 193 -12.53 5.38 -1.78
CA GLY A 193 -11.30 6.13 -1.61
C GLY A 193 -10.68 6.63 -2.90
N ASP A 194 -9.76 7.55 -2.76
CA ASP A 194 -8.96 8.16 -3.82
C ASP A 194 -7.72 7.31 -4.13
N ILE A 195 -6.83 7.81 -4.99
CA ILE A 195 -5.52 7.22 -5.27
C ILE A 195 -4.77 7.06 -3.95
N VAL A 196 -4.22 5.87 -3.76
CA VAL A 196 -3.54 5.48 -2.52
C VAL A 196 -2.17 6.16 -2.45
N ASP A 197 -2.17 7.34 -1.84
CA ASP A 197 -0.98 8.09 -1.43
C ASP A 197 -0.73 7.94 0.09
N GLY A 198 0.13 8.75 0.67
CA GLY A 198 0.41 8.72 2.11
C GLY A 198 -0.82 9.03 2.98
N ALA A 199 -1.65 9.99 2.55
CA ALA A 199 -2.87 10.37 3.27
C ALA A 199 -3.91 9.25 3.20
N GLU A 200 -4.10 8.67 2.02
CA GLU A 200 -5.03 7.57 1.81
C GLU A 200 -4.55 6.28 2.52
N LYS A 201 -3.23 5.98 2.54
CA LYS A 201 -2.66 4.90 3.36
C LYS A 201 -3.04 5.05 4.83
N ARG A 202 -2.88 6.27 5.38
CA ARG A 202 -3.27 6.58 6.76
C ARG A 202 -4.77 6.37 6.97
N ARG A 203 -5.62 6.86 6.06
CA ARG A 203 -7.08 6.71 6.15
C ARG A 203 -7.48 5.24 6.17
N VAL A 204 -6.95 4.44 5.25
CA VAL A 204 -7.22 2.99 5.17
C VAL A 204 -6.77 2.27 6.44
N LEU A 205 -5.60 2.63 6.98
CA LEU A 205 -5.12 2.05 8.24
C LEU A 205 -6.10 2.29 9.38
N LEU A 206 -6.59 3.53 9.54
CA LEU A 206 -7.55 3.88 10.57
C LEU A 206 -8.90 3.17 10.36
N GLU A 207 -9.38 3.12 9.12
CA GLU A 207 -10.60 2.38 8.76
C GLU A 207 -10.51 0.90 9.18
N VAL A 208 -9.37 0.26 8.92
CA VAL A 208 -9.17 -1.14 9.33
C VAL A 208 -9.10 -1.28 10.84
N CYS A 209 -8.47 -0.34 11.56
CA CYS A 209 -8.45 -0.33 13.01
C CYS A 209 -9.85 -0.22 13.63
N GLU A 210 -10.74 0.57 13.01
CA GLU A 210 -12.14 0.70 13.47
C GLU A 210 -12.97 -0.56 13.22
N LEU A 211 -12.58 -1.40 12.25
CA LEU A 211 -13.28 -2.64 11.92
C LEU A 211 -12.86 -3.82 12.80
N MET A 212 -11.78 -3.69 13.54
CA MET A 212 -11.22 -4.74 14.40
C MET A 212 -11.72 -4.67 15.84
#